data_a24fccb569d745b2a4d1d11155fae7b8
#
_entry.id   a24fccb569d745b2a4d1d11155fae7b8
#
_cell.length_a   1.000
_cell.length_b   1.000
_cell.length_c   1.000
_cell.angle_alpha   90.00
_cell.angle_beta   90.00
_cell.angle_gamma   90.00
#
_symmetry.space_group_name_H-M   'P 1'
#
loop_
_entity.id
_entity.type
_entity.pdbx_description
1 polymer ?
#
loop_
_entity_poly.entity_id
_entity_poly.type
_entity_poly.pdbx_seq_one_letter_code
_entity_poly.pdbx_strand_id
1 'polypeptide(L)'
;MNIVPGKNAVSNIPFDHARVDRLMEEAGIDVLLATSKHNTQYLLGGYKFIFFAARDAIGHSRYLPIVVYEKGGPDHAAYIGNRMEGGEHQNNPFWTPNLHTACWGTLDAANLAVEHLGKIGKQAARIGIEPGFLPSDAYALIRHALPDAKLIDATDMLERMRAIKTDAELEKLRIASELITDSMLATIRWAREGSTKAEIIEQLRREETNRGAHFEYCLLTLGSSHNRAASPQAWKKGEVMSIDSGGNYHGYIGDLCRMGVLGEPDAELEDLLAEVEAVQQA
;
A
#
# COMPACT_ATOMS: atom_id res chain seq x y z
N MET A 1 10.04 -27.99 -16.72
CA MET A 1 10.25 -27.34 -18.02
C MET A 1 11.06 -26.08 -17.72
N ASN A 2 12.35 -26.07 -18.01
CA ASN A 2 13.25 -24.94 -17.75
C ASN A 2 12.97 -23.84 -18.79
N ILE A 3 12.34 -22.77 -18.38
CA ILE A 3 12.17 -21.58 -19.22
C ILE A 3 13.52 -20.85 -19.21
N VAL A 4 14.18 -20.79 -20.35
CA VAL A 4 15.41 -20.01 -20.55
C VAL A 4 15.01 -18.51 -20.44
N PRO A 5 15.68 -17.70 -19.58
CA PRO A 5 15.34 -16.29 -19.47
C PRO A 5 15.63 -15.57 -20.79
N GLY A 6 14.64 -14.88 -21.33
CA GLY A 6 14.85 -13.98 -22.46
C GLY A 6 15.75 -12.81 -22.05
N LYS A 7 16.73 -12.45 -22.89
CA LYS A 7 17.74 -11.41 -22.67
C LYS A 7 17.22 -9.95 -22.47
N ASN A 8 15.92 -9.74 -22.27
CA ASN A 8 15.30 -8.41 -22.21
C ASN A 8 14.59 -8.10 -20.88
N ALA A 9 14.75 -8.89 -19.82
CA ALA A 9 14.07 -8.67 -18.53
C ALA A 9 14.51 -7.38 -17.81
N VAL A 10 15.76 -6.94 -18.00
CA VAL A 10 16.32 -5.76 -17.29
C VAL A 10 15.79 -4.42 -17.82
N SER A 11 15.20 -4.37 -19.01
CA SER A 11 14.74 -3.11 -19.63
C SER A 11 13.41 -2.57 -19.09
N ASN A 12 12.70 -3.31 -18.22
CA ASN A 12 11.33 -2.99 -17.74
C ASN A 12 11.19 -2.99 -16.22
N ILE A 13 12.25 -2.63 -15.49
CA ILE A 13 12.16 -2.48 -14.02
C ILE A 13 11.24 -1.27 -13.72
N PRO A 14 10.16 -1.45 -12.95
CA PRO A 14 9.13 -0.42 -12.78
C PRO A 14 9.49 0.69 -11.77
N PHE A 15 10.72 0.71 -11.26
CA PHE A 15 11.22 1.69 -10.28
C PHE A 15 12.66 2.11 -10.60
N ASP A 16 13.13 3.20 -10.00
CA ASP A 16 14.53 3.65 -10.11
C ASP A 16 15.46 2.69 -9.33
N HIS A 17 15.90 1.63 -9.99
CA HIS A 17 16.78 0.62 -9.39
C HIS A 17 18.15 1.18 -9.01
N ALA A 18 18.68 2.17 -9.73
CA ALA A 18 19.96 2.80 -9.39
C ALA A 18 19.84 3.58 -8.06
N ARG A 19 18.70 4.20 -7.81
CA ARG A 19 18.41 4.82 -6.52
C ARG A 19 18.26 3.78 -5.42
N VAL A 20 17.55 2.67 -5.68
CA VAL A 20 17.40 1.57 -4.71
C VAL A 20 18.78 1.03 -4.32
N ASP A 21 19.68 0.78 -5.29
CA ASP A 21 21.03 0.30 -5.03
C ASP A 21 21.84 1.26 -4.13
N ARG A 22 21.74 2.58 -4.37
CA ARG A 22 22.36 3.58 -3.48
C ARG A 22 21.81 3.55 -2.06
N LEU A 23 20.48 3.47 -1.91
CA LEU A 23 19.85 3.38 -0.60
C LEU A 23 20.23 2.10 0.14
N MET A 24 20.32 0.97 -0.58
CA MET A 24 20.80 -0.30 -0.03
C MET A 24 22.27 -0.21 0.42
N GLU A 25 23.12 0.48 -0.35
CA GLU A 25 24.53 0.72 0.04
C GLU A 25 24.61 1.54 1.33
N GLU A 26 23.86 2.65 1.41
CA GLU A 26 23.78 3.51 2.61
C GLU A 26 23.28 2.74 3.84
N ALA A 27 22.30 1.86 3.67
CA ALA A 27 21.74 1.02 4.74
C ALA A 27 22.60 -0.22 5.06
N GLY A 28 23.65 -0.49 4.29
CA GLY A 28 24.49 -1.66 4.45
C GLY A 28 23.80 -2.97 4.10
N ILE A 29 22.91 -2.98 3.13
CA ILE A 29 22.09 -4.13 2.68
C ILE A 29 22.65 -4.66 1.36
N ASP A 30 22.86 -5.97 1.27
CA ASP A 30 23.30 -6.66 0.06
C ASP A 30 22.14 -7.24 -0.74
N VAL A 31 21.12 -7.74 -0.02
CA VAL A 31 19.89 -8.31 -0.61
C VAL A 31 18.69 -7.83 0.19
N LEU A 32 17.62 -7.43 -0.50
CA LEU A 32 16.35 -7.03 0.08
C LEU A 32 15.33 -8.17 -0.01
N LEU A 33 14.59 -8.43 1.06
CA LEU A 33 13.38 -9.24 1.11
C LEU A 33 12.20 -8.31 1.46
N ALA A 34 11.54 -7.74 0.45
CA ALA A 34 10.36 -6.91 0.67
C ALA A 34 9.12 -7.79 0.83
N THR A 35 8.37 -7.59 1.92
CA THR A 35 7.24 -8.44 2.34
C THR A 35 5.95 -7.69 2.60
N SER A 36 5.98 -6.37 2.82
CA SER A 36 4.76 -5.59 2.97
C SER A 36 3.96 -5.53 1.66
N LYS A 37 2.64 -5.42 1.75
CA LYS A 37 1.79 -5.34 0.55
C LYS A 37 2.15 -4.13 -0.33
N HIS A 38 2.41 -2.97 0.28
CA HIS A 38 2.71 -1.74 -0.45
C HIS A 38 4.09 -1.75 -1.11
N ASN A 39 5.13 -2.26 -0.45
CA ASN A 39 6.45 -2.37 -1.05
C ASN A 39 6.52 -3.47 -2.12
N THR A 40 5.87 -4.60 -1.88
CA THR A 40 5.75 -5.67 -2.89
C THR A 40 5.02 -5.16 -4.13
N GLN A 41 3.88 -4.47 -3.93
CA GLN A 41 3.11 -3.88 -5.03
C GLN A 41 3.94 -2.82 -5.78
N TYR A 42 4.64 -1.94 -5.09
CA TYR A 42 5.51 -0.93 -5.70
C TYR A 42 6.61 -1.57 -6.56
N LEU A 43 7.36 -2.51 -5.98
CA LEU A 43 8.44 -3.22 -6.65
C LEU A 43 7.97 -4.09 -7.83
N LEU A 44 6.70 -4.49 -7.86
CA LEU A 44 6.08 -5.23 -8.97
C LEU A 44 5.30 -4.33 -9.94
N GLY A 45 5.55 -3.00 -9.92
CA GLY A 45 4.94 -2.06 -10.88
C GLY A 45 3.44 -1.85 -10.70
N GLY A 46 2.93 -2.03 -9.49
CA GLY A 46 1.51 -1.85 -9.14
C GLY A 46 0.71 -3.15 -9.09
N TYR A 47 1.33 -4.31 -9.36
CA TYR A 47 0.65 -5.60 -9.27
C TYR A 47 0.09 -5.85 -7.88
N LYS A 48 -1.17 -6.29 -7.82
CA LYS A 48 -1.88 -6.60 -6.59
C LYS A 48 -2.66 -7.90 -6.75
N PHE A 49 -2.25 -8.94 -6.00
CA PHE A 49 -3.01 -10.18 -5.93
C PHE A 49 -4.20 -10.05 -4.98
N ILE A 50 -5.29 -10.80 -5.25
CA ILE A 50 -6.53 -10.72 -4.47
C ILE A 50 -6.32 -10.99 -2.97
N PHE A 51 -5.34 -11.82 -2.60
CA PHE A 51 -5.05 -12.15 -1.20
C PHE A 51 -4.34 -11.05 -0.41
N PHE A 52 -3.90 -9.95 -1.06
CA PHE A 52 -3.35 -8.81 -0.32
C PHE A 52 -4.33 -8.25 0.73
N ALA A 53 -5.62 -8.24 0.41
CA ALA A 53 -6.65 -7.76 1.34
C ALA A 53 -6.95 -8.75 2.47
N ALA A 54 -6.78 -10.07 2.22
CA ALA A 54 -7.17 -11.14 3.14
C ALA A 54 -6.01 -11.77 3.92
N ARG A 55 -4.75 -11.33 3.69
CA ARG A 55 -3.56 -12.00 4.23
C ARG A 55 -3.53 -12.12 5.76
N ASP A 56 -4.14 -11.19 6.47
CA ASP A 56 -4.16 -11.18 7.94
C ASP A 56 -5.32 -11.99 8.54
N ALA A 57 -6.28 -12.42 7.70
CA ALA A 57 -7.43 -13.21 8.11
C ALA A 57 -7.22 -14.73 8.01
N ILE A 58 -6.10 -15.17 7.41
CA ILE A 58 -5.81 -16.57 7.13
C ILE A 58 -4.62 -17.03 7.99
N GLY A 59 -4.83 -17.94 8.94
CA GLY A 59 -3.81 -18.43 9.88
C GLY A 59 -2.66 -19.18 9.21
N HIS A 60 -2.66 -20.53 9.25
CA HIS A 60 -1.56 -21.35 8.72
C HIS A 60 -1.28 -21.19 7.22
N SER A 61 -2.27 -20.79 6.43
CA SER A 61 -2.12 -20.50 5.00
C SER A 61 -2.03 -19.02 4.71
N ARG A 62 -1.57 -18.20 5.68
CA ARG A 62 -1.41 -16.75 5.50
C ARG A 62 -0.51 -16.46 4.30
N TYR A 63 -1.04 -15.66 3.37
CA TYR A 63 -0.31 -15.23 2.19
C TYR A 63 0.88 -14.34 2.56
N LEU A 64 2.07 -14.68 2.07
CA LEU A 64 3.29 -13.89 2.23
C LEU A 64 3.98 -13.73 0.89
N PRO A 65 3.71 -12.63 0.14
CA PRO A 65 4.49 -12.31 -1.05
C PRO A 65 5.87 -11.81 -0.64
N ILE A 66 6.91 -12.21 -1.38
CA ILE A 66 8.27 -11.72 -1.15
C ILE A 66 8.88 -11.29 -2.49
N VAL A 67 9.33 -10.04 -2.58
CA VAL A 67 10.24 -9.62 -3.65
C VAL A 67 11.66 -9.71 -3.12
N VAL A 68 12.48 -10.52 -3.79
CA VAL A 68 13.92 -10.60 -3.54
C VAL A 68 14.63 -9.71 -4.55
N TYR A 69 15.46 -8.79 -4.06
CA TYR A 69 16.25 -7.90 -4.91
C TYR A 69 17.70 -7.84 -4.42
N GLU A 70 18.65 -8.26 -5.26
CA GLU A 70 20.07 -8.12 -4.99
C GLU A 70 20.56 -6.75 -5.45
N LYS A 71 21.32 -6.05 -4.61
CA LYS A 71 21.95 -4.78 -4.97
C LYS A 71 22.86 -4.92 -6.19
N GLY A 72 22.59 -4.16 -7.25
CA GLY A 72 23.33 -4.21 -8.51
C GLY A 72 23.13 -5.49 -9.33
N GLY A 73 22.23 -6.39 -8.90
CA GLY A 73 22.00 -7.68 -9.54
C GLY A 73 20.54 -7.92 -9.94
N PRO A 74 19.90 -7.06 -10.76
CA PRO A 74 18.49 -7.23 -11.12
C PRO A 74 18.17 -8.56 -11.82
N ASP A 75 19.18 -9.19 -12.48
CA ASP A 75 19.03 -10.53 -13.08
C ASP A 75 18.80 -11.64 -12.03
N HIS A 76 19.14 -11.37 -10.79
CA HIS A 76 18.89 -12.28 -9.65
C HIS A 76 17.58 -11.97 -8.93
N ALA A 77 16.84 -10.93 -9.34
CA ALA A 77 15.57 -10.60 -8.70
C ALA A 77 14.58 -11.76 -8.83
N ALA A 78 13.80 -11.96 -7.75
CA ALA A 78 12.76 -12.99 -7.71
C ALA A 78 11.47 -12.45 -7.14
N TYR A 79 10.35 -12.96 -7.65
CA TYR A 79 9.07 -12.85 -6.98
C TYR A 79 8.64 -14.22 -6.45
N ILE A 80 8.27 -14.24 -5.17
CA ILE A 80 7.72 -15.42 -4.47
C ILE A 80 6.28 -15.10 -4.15
N GLY A 81 5.38 -15.82 -4.79
CA GLY A 81 3.94 -15.58 -4.72
C GLY A 81 3.14 -16.84 -4.43
N ASN A 82 1.82 -16.71 -4.36
CA ASN A 82 0.91 -17.81 -4.17
C ASN A 82 0.84 -18.68 -5.43
N ARG A 83 0.48 -19.96 -5.24
CA ARG A 83 0.36 -20.92 -6.33
C ARG A 83 -0.60 -20.47 -7.45
N MET A 84 -1.62 -19.70 -7.13
CA MET A 84 -2.58 -19.18 -8.10
C MET A 84 -1.99 -18.07 -9.01
N GLU A 85 -0.91 -17.42 -8.60
CA GLU A 85 -0.30 -16.30 -9.36
C GLU A 85 0.52 -16.76 -10.58
N GLY A 86 0.77 -18.07 -10.71
CA GLY A 86 1.41 -18.61 -11.90
C GLY A 86 0.61 -18.37 -13.19
N GLY A 87 -0.72 -18.31 -13.10
CA GLY A 87 -1.59 -17.96 -14.22
C GLY A 87 -1.54 -16.45 -14.58
N GLU A 88 -1.41 -15.59 -13.59
CA GLU A 88 -1.27 -14.14 -13.80
C GLU A 88 -0.01 -13.81 -14.59
N HIS A 89 1.10 -14.45 -14.26
CA HIS A 89 2.38 -14.26 -14.96
C HIS A 89 2.31 -14.62 -16.45
N GLN A 90 1.46 -15.58 -16.83
CA GLN A 90 1.29 -15.97 -18.23
C GLN A 90 0.63 -14.86 -19.07
N ASN A 91 -0.28 -14.11 -18.45
CA ASN A 91 -1.04 -13.05 -19.12
C ASN A 91 -0.31 -11.70 -19.02
N ASN A 92 0.37 -11.44 -17.89
CA ASN A 92 1.08 -10.21 -17.62
C ASN A 92 2.41 -10.52 -16.91
N PRO A 93 3.49 -10.79 -17.64
CA PRO A 93 4.77 -11.21 -17.07
C PRO A 93 5.34 -10.20 -16.09
N PHE A 94 5.74 -10.69 -14.90
CA PHE A 94 6.52 -9.89 -13.96
C PHE A 94 7.91 -9.57 -14.54
N TRP A 95 8.45 -8.42 -14.20
CA TRP A 95 9.80 -8.02 -14.60
C TRP A 95 10.89 -8.88 -13.96
N THR A 96 10.62 -9.51 -12.81
CA THR A 96 11.56 -10.37 -12.10
C THR A 96 11.88 -11.62 -12.92
N PRO A 97 13.15 -11.90 -13.25
CA PRO A 97 13.52 -13.05 -14.08
C PRO A 97 13.27 -14.39 -13.39
N ASN A 98 13.18 -14.40 -12.07
CA ASN A 98 12.86 -15.59 -11.30
C ASN A 98 11.46 -15.47 -10.67
N LEU A 99 10.65 -16.51 -10.85
CA LEU A 99 9.31 -16.60 -10.30
C LEU A 99 9.14 -17.91 -9.53
N HIS A 100 8.71 -17.82 -8.29
CA HIS A 100 8.42 -18.97 -7.42
C HIS A 100 6.98 -18.88 -6.92
N THR A 101 6.06 -19.62 -7.51
CA THR A 101 4.63 -19.62 -7.15
C THR A 101 4.17 -20.94 -6.48
N ALA A 102 5.08 -21.68 -5.85
CA ALA A 102 4.74 -22.96 -5.22
C ALA A 102 4.35 -22.83 -3.75
N CYS A 103 3.98 -21.64 -3.25
CA CYS A 103 3.65 -21.46 -1.84
C CYS A 103 2.15 -21.27 -1.57
N TRP A 104 1.73 -21.73 -0.40
CA TRP A 104 0.41 -21.48 0.18
C TRP A 104 0.47 -20.63 1.45
N GLY A 105 1.52 -20.77 2.25
CA GLY A 105 1.66 -20.11 3.53
C GLY A 105 3.01 -19.43 3.71
N THR A 106 3.17 -18.82 4.89
CA THR A 106 4.36 -18.05 5.28
C THR A 106 5.65 -18.88 5.25
N LEU A 107 5.59 -20.12 5.75
CA LEU A 107 6.75 -21.01 5.80
C LEU A 107 7.17 -21.48 4.40
N ASP A 108 6.21 -21.74 3.50
CA ASP A 108 6.53 -22.08 2.11
C ASP A 108 7.26 -20.92 1.42
N ALA A 109 6.74 -19.70 1.60
CA ALA A 109 7.35 -18.49 1.03
C ALA A 109 8.76 -18.25 1.59
N ALA A 110 8.94 -18.40 2.91
CA ALA A 110 10.24 -18.27 3.56
C ALA A 110 11.25 -19.32 3.08
N ASN A 111 10.85 -20.58 2.91
CA ASN A 111 11.70 -21.64 2.37
C ASN A 111 12.13 -21.31 0.94
N LEU A 112 11.22 -20.89 0.07
CA LEU A 112 11.54 -20.50 -1.31
C LEU A 112 12.50 -19.30 -1.36
N ALA A 113 12.36 -18.34 -0.44
CA ALA A 113 13.31 -17.24 -0.31
C ALA A 113 14.71 -17.71 0.08
N VAL A 114 14.81 -18.61 1.08
CA VAL A 114 16.08 -19.22 1.50
C VAL A 114 16.72 -20.02 0.36
N GLU A 115 15.95 -20.83 -0.35
CA GLU A 115 16.43 -21.57 -1.51
C GLU A 115 16.96 -20.65 -2.61
N HIS A 116 16.24 -19.56 -2.88
CA HIS A 116 16.66 -18.58 -3.89
C HIS A 116 17.95 -17.88 -3.47
N LEU A 117 18.07 -17.44 -2.21
CA LEU A 117 19.31 -16.87 -1.67
C LEU A 117 20.48 -17.85 -1.78
N GLY A 118 20.23 -19.15 -1.58
CA GLY A 118 21.21 -20.20 -1.81
C GLY A 118 21.69 -20.28 -3.25
N LYS A 119 20.75 -20.22 -4.20
CA LYS A 119 21.06 -20.28 -5.64
C LYS A 119 21.91 -19.10 -6.13
N ILE A 120 21.72 -17.93 -5.57
CA ILE A 120 22.48 -16.72 -5.90
C ILE A 120 23.71 -16.49 -4.99
N GLY A 121 24.05 -17.45 -4.10
CA GLY A 121 25.22 -17.38 -3.23
C GLY A 121 25.17 -16.32 -2.13
N LYS A 122 23.99 -16.01 -1.60
CA LYS A 122 23.77 -14.93 -0.63
C LYS A 122 23.35 -15.42 0.78
N GLN A 123 23.71 -16.65 1.13
CA GLN A 123 23.32 -17.23 2.44
C GLN A 123 23.96 -16.53 3.65
N ALA A 124 25.11 -15.88 3.46
CA ALA A 124 25.82 -15.14 4.53
C ALA A 124 25.79 -13.62 4.32
N ALA A 125 24.84 -13.14 3.50
CA ALA A 125 24.73 -11.72 3.16
C ALA A 125 24.10 -10.87 4.27
N ARG A 126 24.22 -9.56 4.13
CA ARG A 126 23.43 -8.58 4.88
C ARG A 126 22.07 -8.45 4.19
N ILE A 127 21.04 -9.03 4.82
CA ILE A 127 19.70 -9.17 4.25
C ILE A 127 18.78 -8.12 4.88
N GLY A 128 18.26 -7.21 4.07
CA GLY A 128 17.24 -6.26 4.47
C GLY A 128 15.87 -6.93 4.57
N ILE A 129 15.21 -6.75 5.69
CA ILE A 129 13.86 -7.26 5.96
C ILE A 129 12.95 -6.13 6.46
N GLU A 130 11.66 -6.36 6.46
CA GLU A 130 10.65 -5.49 7.06
C GLU A 130 10.13 -6.12 8.36
N PRO A 131 10.69 -5.85 9.55
CA PRO A 131 10.33 -6.55 10.78
C PRO A 131 8.84 -6.45 11.14
N GLY A 132 8.21 -5.31 10.84
CA GLY A 132 6.78 -5.09 11.07
C GLY A 132 5.85 -5.86 10.13
N PHE A 133 6.37 -6.40 9.03
CA PHE A 133 5.59 -7.06 7.98
C PHE A 133 6.02 -8.50 7.69
N LEU A 134 7.15 -8.93 8.24
CA LEU A 134 7.60 -10.31 8.15
C LEU A 134 7.02 -11.12 9.33
N PRO A 135 6.13 -12.10 9.08
CA PRO A 135 5.56 -12.93 10.12
C PRO A 135 6.65 -13.64 10.95
N SER A 136 6.40 -13.78 12.25
CA SER A 136 7.37 -14.31 13.20
C SER A 136 7.83 -15.74 12.90
N ASP A 137 6.95 -16.57 12.36
CA ASP A 137 7.25 -17.94 11.90
C ASP A 137 8.21 -17.93 10.69
N ALA A 138 7.96 -17.08 9.70
CA ALA A 138 8.84 -16.87 8.55
C ALA A 138 10.20 -16.30 8.98
N TYR A 139 10.21 -15.31 9.88
CA TYR A 139 11.46 -14.77 10.47
C TYR A 139 12.27 -15.85 11.16
N ALA A 140 11.64 -16.67 12.02
CA ALA A 140 12.33 -17.74 12.75
C ALA A 140 12.93 -18.79 11.79
N LEU A 141 12.20 -19.16 10.72
CA LEU A 141 12.70 -20.07 9.70
C LEU A 141 13.92 -19.50 8.98
N ILE A 142 13.86 -18.25 8.51
CA ILE A 142 14.98 -17.58 7.81
C ILE A 142 16.20 -17.50 8.72
N ARG A 143 16.03 -17.09 9.98
CA ARG A 143 17.12 -17.03 10.97
C ARG A 143 17.77 -18.39 11.22
N HIS A 144 16.97 -19.45 11.31
CA HIS A 144 17.47 -20.82 11.51
C HIS A 144 18.21 -21.33 10.26
N ALA A 145 17.65 -21.10 9.08
CA ALA A 145 18.21 -21.61 7.83
C ALA A 145 19.46 -20.84 7.35
N LEU A 146 19.60 -19.57 7.75
CA LEU A 146 20.71 -18.69 7.36
C LEU A 146 21.42 -18.15 8.62
N PRO A 147 22.13 -19.01 9.39
CA PRO A 147 22.72 -18.60 10.67
C PRO A 147 23.82 -17.53 10.52
N ASP A 148 24.53 -17.52 9.38
CA ASP A 148 25.61 -16.57 9.08
C ASP A 148 25.14 -15.27 8.44
N ALA A 149 23.84 -15.16 8.09
CA ALA A 149 23.26 -13.93 7.55
C ALA A 149 23.03 -12.89 8.65
N LYS A 150 23.25 -11.62 8.28
CA LYS A 150 22.87 -10.49 9.13
C LYS A 150 21.55 -9.90 8.65
N LEU A 151 20.47 -10.07 9.41
CA LEU A 151 19.19 -9.43 9.13
C LEU A 151 19.20 -7.97 9.57
N ILE A 152 18.85 -7.06 8.68
CA ILE A 152 18.89 -5.61 8.87
C ILE A 152 17.46 -5.07 8.63
N ASP A 153 17.02 -4.16 9.47
CA ASP A 153 15.76 -3.45 9.25
C ASP A 153 15.88 -2.53 8.04
N ALA A 154 15.08 -2.80 7.01
CA ALA A 154 15.04 -2.06 5.76
C ALA A 154 13.87 -1.06 5.69
N THR A 155 13.12 -0.86 6.77
CA THR A 155 11.89 -0.06 6.77
C THR A 155 12.17 1.38 6.31
N ASP A 156 13.11 2.08 6.93
CA ASP A 156 13.49 3.46 6.55
C ASP A 156 13.96 3.54 5.09
N MET A 157 14.79 2.60 4.65
CA MET A 157 15.31 2.55 3.28
C MET A 157 14.15 2.41 2.27
N LEU A 158 13.17 1.56 2.55
CA LEU A 158 11.99 1.34 1.70
C LEU A 158 11.04 2.55 1.71
N GLU A 159 10.87 3.23 2.83
CA GLU A 159 10.14 4.50 2.92
C GLU A 159 10.81 5.57 2.05
N ARG A 160 12.12 5.73 2.15
CA ARG A 160 12.92 6.67 1.34
C ARG A 160 12.86 6.31 -0.16
N MET A 161 12.81 5.03 -0.52
CA MET A 161 12.65 4.57 -1.91
C MET A 161 11.38 5.18 -2.54
N ARG A 162 10.26 5.20 -1.80
CA ARG A 162 8.95 5.68 -2.27
C ARG A 162 8.71 7.17 -2.02
N ALA A 163 9.60 7.86 -1.31
CA ALA A 163 9.40 9.26 -0.89
C ALA A 163 9.35 10.24 -2.07
N ILE A 164 10.22 10.07 -3.06
CA ILE A 164 10.24 10.91 -4.27
C ILE A 164 9.46 10.21 -5.37
N LYS A 165 8.38 10.85 -5.81
CA LYS A 165 7.46 10.30 -6.81
C LYS A 165 7.92 10.66 -8.23
N THR A 166 7.70 9.76 -9.15
CA THR A 166 7.81 10.00 -10.60
C THR A 166 6.58 10.77 -11.10
N ASP A 167 6.66 11.33 -12.30
CA ASP A 167 5.51 12.03 -12.93
C ASP A 167 4.28 11.11 -13.05
N ALA A 168 4.47 9.84 -13.38
CA ALA A 168 3.39 8.86 -13.45
C ALA A 168 2.75 8.56 -12.08
N GLU A 169 3.51 8.61 -11.01
CA GLU A 169 3.01 8.47 -9.63
C GLU A 169 2.27 9.74 -9.19
N LEU A 170 2.81 10.93 -9.52
CA LEU A 170 2.15 12.21 -9.26
C LEU A 170 0.79 12.29 -9.94
N GLU A 171 0.68 11.82 -11.19
CA GLU A 171 -0.59 11.76 -11.90
C GLU A 171 -1.61 10.84 -11.21
N LYS A 172 -1.19 9.67 -10.70
CA LYS A 172 -2.07 8.77 -9.93
C LYS A 172 -2.53 9.42 -8.62
N LEU A 173 -1.63 10.12 -7.90
CA LEU A 173 -1.97 10.85 -6.69
C LEU A 173 -2.96 11.99 -6.97
N ARG A 174 -2.77 12.72 -8.08
CA ARG A 174 -3.70 13.77 -8.52
C ARG A 174 -5.09 13.20 -8.76
N ILE A 175 -5.17 12.13 -9.55
CA ILE A 175 -6.46 11.44 -9.84
C ILE A 175 -7.09 10.92 -8.54
N ALA A 176 -6.32 10.25 -7.67
CA ALA A 176 -6.82 9.77 -6.39
C ALA A 176 -7.43 10.92 -5.56
N SER A 177 -6.74 12.04 -5.45
CA SER A 177 -7.19 13.22 -4.68
C SER A 177 -8.46 13.84 -5.27
N GLU A 178 -8.55 13.95 -6.60
CA GLU A 178 -9.75 14.46 -7.29
C GLU A 178 -10.96 13.54 -7.07
N LEU A 179 -10.79 12.22 -7.24
CA LEU A 179 -11.86 11.24 -7.03
C LEU A 179 -12.42 11.30 -5.61
N ILE A 180 -11.55 11.40 -4.60
CA ILE A 180 -11.96 11.48 -3.20
C ILE A 180 -12.67 12.83 -2.91
N THR A 181 -12.13 13.94 -3.39
CA THR A 181 -12.77 15.24 -3.24
C THR A 181 -14.17 15.28 -3.86
N ASP A 182 -14.31 14.80 -5.09
CA ASP A 182 -15.60 14.77 -5.79
C ASP A 182 -16.60 13.85 -5.09
N SER A 183 -16.14 12.74 -4.54
CA SER A 183 -16.97 11.80 -3.76
C SER A 183 -17.47 12.44 -2.47
N MET A 184 -16.61 13.15 -1.74
CA MET A 184 -16.99 13.90 -0.54
C MET A 184 -18.02 14.98 -0.85
N LEU A 185 -17.77 15.81 -1.88
CA LEU A 185 -18.69 16.87 -2.28
C LEU A 185 -20.06 16.32 -2.72
N ALA A 186 -20.05 15.20 -3.46
CA ALA A 186 -21.31 14.53 -3.85
C ALA A 186 -22.04 13.99 -2.62
N THR A 187 -21.34 13.42 -1.65
CA THR A 187 -21.91 12.91 -0.40
C THR A 187 -22.47 14.03 0.47
N ILE A 188 -21.79 15.15 0.62
CA ILE A 188 -22.27 16.33 1.35
C ILE A 188 -23.56 16.85 0.72
N ARG A 189 -23.62 16.97 -0.61
CA ARG A 189 -24.83 17.41 -1.33
C ARG A 189 -26.00 16.43 -1.23
N TRP A 190 -25.73 15.14 -1.12
CA TRP A 190 -26.73 14.10 -0.98
C TRP A 190 -27.33 14.07 0.44
N ALA A 191 -26.49 14.31 1.47
CA ALA A 191 -26.89 14.24 2.86
C ALA A 191 -27.91 15.34 3.20
N ARG A 192 -28.85 15.02 4.09
CA ARG A 192 -29.94 15.89 4.50
C ARG A 192 -30.16 15.78 6.01
N GLU A 193 -31.01 16.61 6.56
CA GLU A 193 -31.41 16.52 7.96
C GLU A 193 -31.96 15.12 8.28
N GLY A 194 -31.44 14.54 9.36
CA GLY A 194 -31.78 13.19 9.78
C GLY A 194 -30.91 12.09 9.15
N SER A 195 -30.08 12.38 8.14
CA SER A 195 -29.10 11.40 7.62
C SER A 195 -28.16 11.00 8.75
N THR A 196 -28.02 9.69 8.98
CA THR A 196 -27.13 9.15 10.00
C THR A 196 -25.68 9.08 9.53
N LYS A 197 -24.74 9.08 10.46
CA LYS A 197 -23.30 8.86 10.12
C LYS A 197 -23.07 7.58 9.33
N ALA A 198 -23.78 6.50 9.69
CA ALA A 198 -23.67 5.23 8.96
C ALA A 198 -24.13 5.35 7.50
N GLU A 199 -25.24 6.04 7.25
CA GLU A 199 -25.76 6.27 5.88
C GLU A 199 -24.83 7.18 5.08
N ILE A 200 -24.29 8.23 5.69
CA ILE A 200 -23.37 9.16 5.04
C ILE A 200 -22.05 8.44 4.63
N ILE A 201 -21.47 7.63 5.53
CA ILE A 201 -20.28 6.84 5.24
C ILE A 201 -20.55 5.83 4.12
N GLU A 202 -21.69 5.15 4.14
CA GLU A 202 -22.06 4.20 3.09
C GLU A 202 -22.28 4.90 1.74
N GLN A 203 -22.85 6.11 1.73
CA GLN A 203 -22.97 6.91 0.52
C GLN A 203 -21.60 7.30 -0.03
N LEU A 204 -20.68 7.75 0.82
CA LEU A 204 -19.30 8.07 0.41
C LEU A 204 -18.61 6.86 -0.21
N ARG A 205 -18.73 5.69 0.43
CA ARG A 205 -18.17 4.44 -0.10
C ARG A 205 -18.70 4.13 -1.51
N ARG A 206 -19.98 4.36 -1.76
CA ARG A 206 -20.60 4.18 -3.09
C ARG A 206 -20.06 5.19 -4.10
N GLU A 207 -19.93 6.46 -3.71
CA GLU A 207 -19.43 7.52 -4.58
C GLU A 207 -17.96 7.24 -5.00
N GLU A 208 -17.10 6.85 -4.07
CA GLU A 208 -15.71 6.46 -4.35
C GLU A 208 -15.64 5.25 -5.29
N THR A 209 -16.39 4.19 -4.97
CA THR A 209 -16.42 2.96 -5.79
C THR A 209 -16.92 3.24 -7.21
N ASN A 210 -17.99 4.04 -7.36
CA ASN A 210 -18.57 4.37 -8.66
C ASN A 210 -17.62 5.22 -9.53
N ARG A 211 -16.70 5.97 -8.90
CA ARG A 211 -15.66 6.75 -9.57
C ARG A 211 -14.36 5.96 -9.83
N GLY A 212 -14.31 4.69 -9.44
CA GLY A 212 -13.18 3.81 -9.68
C GLY A 212 -12.10 3.81 -8.60
N ALA A 213 -12.34 4.43 -7.44
CA ALA A 213 -11.49 4.30 -6.26
C ALA A 213 -11.94 3.10 -5.41
N HIS A 214 -10.99 2.48 -4.72
CA HIS A 214 -11.30 1.52 -3.66
C HIS A 214 -11.36 2.27 -2.34
N PHE A 215 -12.52 2.24 -1.68
CA PHE A 215 -12.73 2.85 -0.37
C PHE A 215 -11.83 2.20 0.68
N GLU A 216 -11.03 2.99 1.37
CA GLU A 216 -10.13 2.49 2.44
C GLU A 216 -10.73 2.79 3.83
N TYR A 217 -11.12 4.04 4.10
CA TYR A 217 -11.72 4.44 5.37
C TYR A 217 -12.51 5.75 5.26
N CYS A 218 -13.34 6.02 6.27
CA CYS A 218 -13.94 7.33 6.50
C CYS A 218 -14.06 7.60 7.99
N LEU A 219 -13.56 8.74 8.41
CA LEU A 219 -13.70 9.31 9.74
C LEU A 219 -14.66 10.49 9.65
N LEU A 220 -15.85 10.36 10.26
CA LEU A 220 -16.92 11.34 10.13
C LEU A 220 -17.31 11.91 11.49
N THR A 221 -17.34 13.25 11.62
CA THR A 221 -17.93 13.93 12.77
C THR A 221 -19.15 14.74 12.38
N LEU A 222 -20.12 14.87 13.29
CA LEU A 222 -21.32 15.71 13.17
C LEU A 222 -21.45 16.57 14.42
N GLY A 223 -21.62 17.88 14.23
CA GLY A 223 -21.73 18.85 15.32
C GLY A 223 -20.52 18.81 16.26
N SER A 224 -20.75 18.87 17.57
CA SER A 224 -19.72 18.88 18.61
C SER A 224 -19.20 17.49 19.01
N SER A 225 -19.67 16.41 18.36
CA SER A 225 -19.26 15.04 18.69
C SER A 225 -17.86 14.73 18.17
N HIS A 226 -16.98 14.29 19.05
CA HIS A 226 -15.64 13.81 18.67
C HIS A 226 -15.62 12.32 18.25
N ASN A 227 -16.76 11.62 18.31
CA ASN A 227 -16.82 10.26 17.79
C ASN A 227 -16.74 10.26 16.26
N ARG A 228 -15.68 9.69 15.69
CA ARG A 228 -15.44 9.64 14.25
C ARG A 228 -15.97 8.37 13.57
N ALA A 229 -16.40 7.37 14.33
CA ALA A 229 -16.89 6.10 13.81
C ALA A 229 -18.33 6.20 13.27
N ALA A 230 -18.68 5.27 12.39
CA ALA A 230 -20.07 5.06 11.95
C ALA A 230 -21.00 4.87 13.17
N SER A 231 -22.17 5.50 13.15
CA SER A 231 -23.13 5.42 14.24
C SER A 231 -24.54 5.84 13.78
N PRO A 232 -25.58 5.63 14.59
CA PRO A 232 -26.93 6.12 14.32
C PRO A 232 -27.10 7.62 14.60
N GLN A 233 -26.06 8.36 15.01
CA GLN A 233 -26.13 9.81 15.18
C GLN A 233 -26.57 10.46 13.86
N ALA A 234 -27.63 11.24 13.91
CA ALA A 234 -28.22 11.95 12.77
C ALA A 234 -27.69 13.38 12.66
N TRP A 235 -27.47 13.85 11.44
CA TRP A 235 -27.07 15.23 11.14
C TRP A 235 -28.25 16.18 11.32
N LYS A 236 -28.03 17.30 11.98
CA LYS A 236 -29.07 18.30 12.31
C LYS A 236 -28.74 19.63 11.65
N LYS A 237 -29.81 20.42 11.42
CA LYS A 237 -29.69 21.78 10.90
C LYS A 237 -28.77 22.65 11.79
N GLY A 238 -27.86 23.38 11.15
CA GLY A 238 -26.85 24.22 11.80
C GLY A 238 -25.60 23.46 12.26
N GLU A 239 -25.56 22.13 12.20
CA GLU A 239 -24.37 21.36 12.56
C GLU A 239 -23.39 21.27 11.41
N VAL A 240 -22.11 21.37 11.76
CA VAL A 240 -20.98 21.09 10.84
C VAL A 240 -20.80 19.58 10.73
N MET A 241 -20.59 19.12 9.51
CA MET A 241 -20.07 17.79 9.19
C MET A 241 -18.63 17.91 8.74
N SER A 242 -17.74 17.07 9.29
CA SER A 242 -16.38 16.91 8.78
C SER A 242 -16.18 15.47 8.29
N ILE A 243 -15.83 15.33 7.02
CA ILE A 243 -15.52 14.05 6.37
C ILE A 243 -14.00 14.03 6.15
N ASP A 244 -13.33 13.06 6.73
CA ASP A 244 -11.93 12.74 6.53
C ASP A 244 -11.86 11.32 5.98
N SER A 245 -11.51 11.17 4.72
CA SER A 245 -11.57 9.88 4.02
C SER A 245 -10.37 9.64 3.13
N GLY A 246 -9.99 8.38 3.03
CA GLY A 246 -8.98 7.90 2.12
C GLY A 246 -9.52 6.83 1.17
N GLY A 247 -9.21 6.99 -0.11
CA GLY A 247 -9.51 6.03 -1.16
C GLY A 247 -8.30 5.73 -2.01
N ASN A 248 -8.24 4.52 -2.52
CA ASN A 248 -7.09 3.98 -3.25
C ASN A 248 -7.38 3.93 -4.75
N TYR A 249 -6.53 4.60 -5.52
CA TYR A 249 -6.51 4.53 -6.98
C TYR A 249 -5.19 3.91 -7.46
N HIS A 250 -5.24 2.68 -7.96
CA HIS A 250 -4.07 1.93 -8.46
C HIS A 250 -2.88 1.86 -7.49
N GLY A 251 -3.14 1.76 -6.18
CA GLY A 251 -2.12 1.66 -5.14
C GLY A 251 -1.71 3.00 -4.52
N TYR A 252 -2.27 4.13 -4.98
CA TYR A 252 -2.02 5.48 -4.47
C TYR A 252 -3.24 5.98 -3.72
N ILE A 253 -3.02 6.53 -2.54
CA ILE A 253 -4.07 6.98 -1.63
C ILE A 253 -4.33 8.48 -1.83
N GLY A 254 -5.58 8.85 -2.11
CA GLY A 254 -6.07 10.19 -1.88
C GLY A 254 -6.60 10.24 -0.45
N ASP A 255 -6.04 11.10 0.38
CA ASP A 255 -6.38 11.28 1.79
C ASP A 255 -6.63 12.75 2.07
N LEU A 256 -7.90 13.10 2.28
CA LEU A 256 -8.37 14.47 2.29
C LEU A 256 -9.50 14.66 3.29
N CYS A 257 -9.68 15.91 3.72
CA CYS A 257 -10.82 16.32 4.55
C CYS A 257 -11.66 17.37 3.82
N ARG A 258 -12.98 17.28 3.95
CA ARG A 258 -13.93 18.30 3.52
C ARG A 258 -14.99 18.51 4.58
N MET A 259 -15.46 19.75 4.68
CA MET A 259 -16.47 20.13 5.63
C MET A 259 -17.74 20.61 4.91
N GLY A 260 -18.87 20.48 5.59
CA GLY A 260 -20.15 20.99 5.16
C GLY A 260 -21.00 21.41 6.35
N VAL A 261 -21.88 22.36 6.14
CA VAL A 261 -22.88 22.78 7.14
C VAL A 261 -24.27 22.50 6.59
N LEU A 262 -25.18 22.08 7.44
CA LEU A 262 -26.58 21.88 7.05
C LEU A 262 -27.37 23.19 7.22
N GLY A 263 -27.53 23.94 6.16
CA GLY A 263 -28.11 25.28 6.10
C GLY A 263 -27.04 26.36 5.87
N GLU A 264 -27.33 27.59 6.29
CA GLU A 264 -26.37 28.69 6.19
C GLU A 264 -25.42 28.69 7.41
N PRO A 265 -24.11 28.87 7.19
CA PRO A 265 -23.16 29.05 8.29
C PRO A 265 -23.46 30.35 9.05
N ASP A 266 -23.18 30.39 10.34
CA ASP A 266 -23.16 31.65 11.10
C ASP A 266 -21.81 32.36 10.96
N ALA A 267 -21.75 33.63 11.40
CA ALA A 267 -20.55 34.46 11.27
C ALA A 267 -19.36 33.89 12.05
N GLU A 268 -19.58 33.24 13.20
CA GLU A 268 -18.50 32.62 13.99
C GLU A 268 -17.85 31.47 13.22
N LEU A 269 -18.65 30.66 12.54
CA LEU A 269 -18.15 29.55 11.72
C LEU A 269 -17.39 30.06 10.48
N GLU A 270 -17.87 31.13 9.83
CA GLU A 270 -17.19 31.77 8.68
C GLU A 270 -15.84 32.36 9.10
N ASP A 271 -15.80 33.08 10.23
CA ASP A 271 -14.57 33.66 10.78
C ASP A 271 -13.54 32.57 11.14
N LEU A 272 -13.98 31.49 11.82
CA LEU A 272 -13.13 30.35 12.18
C LEU A 272 -12.54 29.67 10.95
N LEU A 273 -13.36 29.46 9.89
CA LEU A 273 -12.89 28.87 8.64
C LEU A 273 -11.85 29.76 7.97
N ALA A 274 -12.04 31.07 7.96
CA ALA A 274 -11.10 32.02 7.41
C ALA A 274 -9.76 32.03 8.17
N GLU A 275 -9.78 31.93 9.50
CA GLU A 275 -8.57 31.82 10.33
C GLU A 275 -7.79 30.51 10.02
N VAL A 276 -8.50 29.38 9.92
CA VAL A 276 -7.89 28.08 9.56
C VAL A 276 -7.26 28.13 8.17
N GLU A 277 -7.98 28.69 7.19
CA GLU A 277 -7.46 28.86 5.82
C GLU A 277 -6.20 29.74 5.81
N ALA A 278 -6.17 30.84 6.56
CA ALA A 278 -5.00 31.70 6.66
C ALA A 278 -3.76 30.95 7.20
N VAL A 279 -3.96 30.06 8.20
CA VAL A 279 -2.88 29.24 8.74
C VAL A 279 -2.41 28.17 7.73
N GLN A 280 -3.33 27.56 6.96
CA GLN A 280 -2.98 26.58 5.95
C GLN A 280 -2.18 27.17 4.77
N GLN A 281 -2.38 28.44 4.47
CA GLN A 281 -1.68 29.15 3.39
C GLN A 281 -0.32 29.75 3.81
N ALA A 282 -0.01 29.82 5.11
CA ALA A 282 1.23 30.35 5.66
C ALA A 282 2.38 29.35 5.63
#